data_27263c76ccd761e98d037422d13c5f22
#
_entry.id   27263c76ccd761e98d037422d13c5f22
#
_cell.length_a   1.000
_cell.length_b   1.000
_cell.length_c   1.000
_cell.angle_alpha   90.00
_cell.angle_beta   90.00
_cell.angle_gamma   90.00
#
_symmetry.space_group_name_H-M   'P 1'
#
loop_
_entity.id
_entity.type
_entity.pdbx_description
1 polymer ?
#
loop_
_entity_poly.entity_id
_entity_poly.type
_entity_poly.pdbx_seq_one_letter_code
_entity_poly.pdbx_strand_id
1 'polypeptide(L)'
;MAATGRLNQKKFEQSILHGVTLVDFDAPWCAPCRAQKPIIDALKKNYQGKAAVKKINIDDNRDIALHLGIQSIPTIILFNEGREMNRFIGIQTEETLNRALKKLIDRPHLAQHWHHVPLS
;
A
#
# COMPACT_ATOMS: atom_id res chain seq x y z
N MET A 1 20.08 18.51 -5.56
CA MET A 1 18.87 18.52 -4.94
C MET A 1 18.10 17.24 -5.09
N ALA A 2 17.77 16.70 -4.04
CA ALA A 2 17.05 15.45 -4.10
C ALA A 2 15.66 15.68 -4.68
N ALA A 3 15.23 14.78 -5.50
CA ALA A 3 13.86 14.80 -5.97
C ALA A 3 12.95 14.50 -4.80
N THR A 4 12.05 15.42 -4.51
CA THR A 4 11.06 15.17 -3.50
C THR A 4 10.21 14.01 -3.98
N GLY A 5 9.80 13.15 -3.15
CA GLY A 5 8.99 12.01 -3.52
C GLY A 5 9.78 10.79 -3.95
N ARG A 6 11.09 10.94 -4.13
CA ARG A 6 11.91 9.79 -4.47
C ARG A 6 12.40 9.08 -3.23
N LEU A 7 12.22 7.76 -3.22
CA LEU A 7 12.70 6.90 -2.15
C LEU A 7 13.70 5.91 -2.72
N ASN A 8 14.64 5.45 -1.90
CA ASN A 8 15.39 4.28 -2.29
C ASN A 8 14.72 3.05 -1.70
N GLN A 9 15.15 1.89 -2.16
CA GLN A 9 14.57 0.62 -1.75
C GLN A 9 14.60 0.45 -0.23
N LYS A 10 15.72 0.80 0.38
CA LYS A 10 15.88 0.63 1.82
C LYS A 10 14.93 1.52 2.61
N LYS A 11 14.79 2.77 2.21
CA LYS A 11 13.87 3.69 2.88
C LYS A 11 12.43 3.25 2.71
N PHE A 12 12.09 2.72 1.53
CA PHE A 12 10.77 2.19 1.32
C PHE A 12 10.49 1.05 2.29
N GLU A 13 11.41 0.10 2.39
CA GLU A 13 11.24 -1.05 3.27
C GLU A 13 11.07 -0.61 4.72
N GLN A 14 11.82 0.40 5.14
CA GLN A 14 11.68 0.94 6.48
C GLN A 14 10.32 1.60 6.70
N SER A 15 9.79 2.23 5.65
CA SER A 15 8.53 2.97 5.77
C SER A 15 7.31 2.07 5.93
N ILE A 16 7.42 0.81 5.56
CA ILE A 16 6.31 -0.14 5.67
C ILE A 16 6.53 -1.18 6.76
N LEU A 17 7.61 -1.05 7.51
CA LEU A 17 8.07 -2.09 8.43
C LEU A 17 7.14 -2.33 9.61
N HIS A 18 6.46 -1.31 10.08
CA HIS A 18 5.63 -1.41 11.28
C HIS A 18 4.17 -1.10 10.98
N GLY A 19 3.30 -1.92 11.54
CA GLY A 19 1.87 -1.71 11.42
C GLY A 19 1.34 -1.99 10.03
N VAL A 20 0.15 -1.49 9.77
CA VAL A 20 -0.54 -1.66 8.50
C VAL A 20 -0.27 -0.45 7.63
N THR A 21 0.14 -0.69 6.38
CA THR A 21 0.41 0.36 5.42
C THR A 21 -0.29 0.05 4.10
N LEU A 22 -1.02 1.02 3.59
CA LEU A 22 -1.56 0.95 2.23
C LEU A 22 -0.68 1.81 1.34
N VAL A 23 -0.22 1.25 0.23
CA VAL A 23 0.58 2.00 -0.74
C VAL A 23 -0.11 1.98 -2.09
N ASP A 24 -0.40 3.17 -2.61
CA ASP A 24 -0.99 3.36 -3.92
C ASP A 24 0.12 3.76 -4.89
N PHE A 25 0.43 2.88 -5.85
CA PHE A 25 1.42 3.15 -6.88
C PHE A 25 0.73 3.80 -8.06
N ASP A 26 1.18 5.00 -8.40
CA ASP A 26 0.50 5.81 -9.40
C ASP A 26 1.49 6.60 -10.25
N ALA A 27 0.95 7.37 -11.18
CA ALA A 27 1.71 8.33 -11.98
C ALA A 27 0.80 9.49 -12.37
N PRO A 28 1.37 10.68 -12.58
CA PRO A 28 0.56 11.86 -12.89
C PRO A 28 -0.22 11.74 -14.19
N TRP A 29 0.31 11.00 -15.18
CA TRP A 29 -0.32 10.85 -16.50
C TRP A 29 -1.42 9.80 -16.54
N CYS A 30 -1.65 9.12 -15.46
CA CYS A 30 -2.54 7.97 -15.40
C CYS A 30 -3.95 8.42 -15.01
N ALA A 31 -4.89 8.34 -15.95
CA ALA A 31 -6.27 8.76 -15.68
C ALA A 31 -6.95 7.93 -14.59
N PRO A 32 -6.84 6.57 -14.62
CA PRO A 32 -7.43 5.78 -13.54
C PRO A 32 -6.83 6.11 -12.17
N CYS A 33 -5.56 6.47 -12.13
CA CYS A 33 -4.92 6.87 -10.88
C CYS A 33 -5.55 8.14 -10.32
N ARG A 34 -5.89 9.07 -11.19
CA ARG A 34 -6.55 10.30 -10.76
C ARG A 34 -7.93 10.01 -10.20
N ALA A 35 -8.64 9.05 -10.79
CA ALA A 35 -9.94 8.65 -10.26
C ALA A 35 -9.80 7.95 -8.90
N GLN A 36 -8.70 7.26 -8.67
CA GLN A 36 -8.44 6.59 -7.40
C GLN A 36 -8.10 7.56 -6.28
N LYS A 37 -7.55 8.72 -6.62
CA LYS A 37 -7.00 9.66 -5.66
C LYS A 37 -7.98 10.07 -4.55
N PRO A 38 -9.23 10.48 -4.85
CA PRO A 38 -10.14 10.88 -3.76
C PRO A 38 -10.39 9.77 -2.76
N ILE A 39 -10.43 8.54 -3.23
CA ILE A 39 -10.64 7.38 -2.35
C ILE A 39 -9.43 7.20 -1.43
N ILE A 40 -8.23 7.30 -2.00
CA ILE A 40 -7.00 7.17 -1.20
C ILE A 40 -6.92 8.30 -0.17
N ASP A 41 -7.26 9.52 -0.58
CA ASP A 41 -7.23 10.66 0.34
C ASP A 41 -8.23 10.47 1.49
N ALA A 42 -9.42 9.94 1.19
CA ALA A 42 -10.41 9.65 2.21
C ALA A 42 -9.92 8.59 3.19
N LEU A 43 -9.30 7.54 2.68
CA LEU A 43 -8.76 6.48 3.53
C LEU A 43 -7.65 7.00 4.41
N LYS A 44 -6.78 7.84 3.86
CA LYS A 44 -5.71 8.43 4.65
C LYS A 44 -6.25 9.19 5.84
N LYS A 45 -7.30 9.96 5.62
CA LYS A 45 -7.92 10.73 6.68
C LYS A 45 -8.59 9.82 7.71
N ASN A 46 -9.33 8.83 7.22
CA ASN A 46 -10.14 7.97 8.08
C ASN A 46 -9.30 7.02 8.93
N TYR A 47 -8.11 6.67 8.46
CA TYR A 47 -7.25 5.71 9.16
C TYR A 47 -6.08 6.36 9.88
N GLN A 48 -6.11 7.67 10.06
CA GLN A 48 -5.07 8.35 10.84
C GLN A 48 -4.92 7.68 12.20
N GLY A 49 -3.68 7.36 12.55
CA GLY A 49 -3.37 6.71 13.81
C GLY A 49 -3.61 5.20 13.82
N LYS A 50 -4.21 4.66 12.77
CA LYS A 50 -4.50 3.22 12.71
C LYS A 50 -3.74 2.53 11.60
N ALA A 51 -3.53 3.20 10.49
CA ALA A 51 -2.78 2.69 9.36
C ALA A 51 -2.14 3.84 8.63
N ALA A 52 -1.01 3.56 7.99
CA ALA A 52 -0.37 4.54 7.12
C ALA A 52 -0.94 4.38 5.71
N VAL A 53 -1.21 5.49 5.06
CA VAL A 53 -1.70 5.50 3.68
C VAL A 53 -0.75 6.37 2.87
N LYS A 54 -0.10 5.77 1.88
CA LYS A 54 0.95 6.44 1.12
C LYS A 54 0.67 6.33 -0.36
N LYS A 55 1.18 7.31 -1.12
CA LYS A 55 1.18 7.28 -2.58
C LYS A 55 2.62 7.29 -3.06
N ILE A 56 2.94 6.45 -4.01
CA ILE A 56 4.28 6.40 -4.59
C ILE A 56 4.17 6.56 -6.08
N ASN A 57 4.82 7.59 -6.59
CA ASN A 57 4.90 7.88 -8.02
C ASN A 57 5.94 6.93 -8.63
N ILE A 58 5.52 6.08 -9.56
CA ILE A 58 6.42 5.08 -10.14
C ILE A 58 7.47 5.68 -11.05
N ASP A 59 7.19 6.86 -11.61
CA ASP A 59 8.18 7.51 -12.47
C ASP A 59 9.38 7.98 -11.67
N ASP A 60 9.15 8.41 -10.43
CA ASP A 60 10.20 8.85 -9.53
C ASP A 60 10.81 7.70 -8.73
N ASN A 61 10.19 6.53 -8.76
CA ASN A 61 10.57 5.41 -7.91
C ASN A 61 10.59 4.10 -8.69
N ARG A 62 11.29 4.11 -9.82
CA ARG A 62 11.32 2.96 -10.73
C ARG A 62 11.88 1.72 -10.09
N ASP A 63 12.89 1.87 -9.24
CA ASP A 63 13.52 0.73 -8.60
C ASP A 63 12.53 0.00 -7.70
N ILE A 64 11.75 0.76 -6.95
CA ILE A 64 10.75 0.18 -6.06
C ILE A 64 9.68 -0.53 -6.88
N ALA A 65 9.21 0.12 -7.94
CA ALA A 65 8.18 -0.47 -8.80
C ALA A 65 8.66 -1.77 -9.43
N LEU A 66 9.91 -1.79 -9.91
CA LEU A 66 10.48 -3.01 -10.49
C LEU A 66 10.63 -4.10 -9.46
N HIS A 67 11.12 -3.74 -8.29
CA HIS A 67 11.33 -4.71 -7.21
C HIS A 67 10.01 -5.38 -6.81
N LEU A 68 8.94 -4.62 -6.78
CA LEU A 68 7.63 -5.14 -6.38
C LEU A 68 6.83 -5.70 -7.54
N GLY A 69 7.37 -5.64 -8.75
CA GLY A 69 6.69 -6.18 -9.92
C GLY A 69 5.47 -5.41 -10.32
N ILE A 70 5.50 -4.08 -10.15
CA ILE A 70 4.37 -3.24 -10.55
C ILE A 70 4.37 -3.12 -12.07
N GLN A 71 3.35 -3.67 -12.72
CA GLN A 71 3.25 -3.68 -14.18
C GLN A 71 2.16 -2.76 -14.70
N SER A 72 1.17 -2.50 -13.90
CA SER A 72 0.09 -1.58 -14.29
C SER A 72 -0.28 -0.72 -13.11
N ILE A 73 -0.87 0.42 -13.37
CA ILE A 73 -1.27 1.37 -12.33
C ILE A 73 -2.71 1.81 -12.56
N PRO A 74 -3.43 2.12 -11.49
CA PRO A 74 -2.97 2.06 -10.12
C PRO A 74 -2.83 0.61 -9.64
N THR A 75 -1.84 0.37 -8.79
CA THR A 75 -1.72 -0.88 -8.04
C THR A 75 -1.66 -0.48 -6.58
N ILE A 76 -2.50 -1.11 -5.78
CA ILE A 76 -2.57 -0.81 -4.35
C ILE A 76 -2.13 -2.05 -3.60
N ILE A 77 -1.14 -1.88 -2.73
CA ILE A 77 -0.63 -2.99 -1.92
C ILE A 77 -0.84 -2.67 -0.46
N LEU A 78 -1.34 -3.63 0.28
CA LEU A 78 -1.46 -3.55 1.73
C LEU A 78 -0.34 -4.37 2.35
N PHE A 79 0.40 -3.73 3.24
CA PHE A 79 1.47 -4.38 4.00
C PHE A 79 1.08 -4.45 5.46
N ASN A 80 1.51 -5.51 6.12
CA ASN A 80 1.38 -5.63 7.57
C ASN A 80 2.73 -6.07 8.12
N GLU A 81 3.34 -5.20 8.93
CA GLU A 81 4.65 -5.46 9.51
C GLU A 81 5.68 -5.77 8.44
N GLY A 82 5.65 -5.03 7.35
CA GLY A 82 6.59 -5.17 6.25
C GLY A 82 6.26 -6.24 5.23
N ARG A 83 5.19 -6.99 5.43
CA ARG A 83 4.84 -8.11 4.55
C ARG A 83 3.65 -7.76 3.67
N GLU A 84 3.75 -8.11 2.41
CA GLU A 84 2.64 -7.88 1.48
C GLU A 84 1.50 -8.83 1.81
N MET A 85 0.34 -8.27 2.11
CA MET A 85 -0.84 -9.05 2.48
C MET A 85 -1.88 -9.11 1.37
N ASN A 86 -2.07 -8.00 0.66
CA ASN A 86 -3.05 -7.89 -0.42
C ASN A 86 -2.46 -7.05 -1.52
N ARG A 87 -2.88 -7.36 -2.75
CA ARG A 87 -2.48 -6.57 -3.91
C ARG A 87 -3.69 -6.42 -4.82
N PHE A 88 -4.05 -5.19 -5.11
CA PHE A 88 -5.17 -4.86 -5.97
C PHE A 88 -4.65 -4.14 -7.22
N ILE A 89 -5.02 -4.66 -8.38
CA ILE A 89 -4.60 -4.06 -9.65
C ILE A 89 -5.81 -3.37 -10.26
N GLY A 90 -5.65 -2.10 -10.59
CA GLY A 90 -6.73 -1.28 -11.13
C GLY A 90 -7.47 -0.53 -10.05
N ILE A 91 -8.45 0.26 -10.47
CA ILE A 91 -9.23 1.08 -9.55
C ILE A 91 -10.03 0.22 -8.59
N GLN A 92 -10.00 0.59 -7.31
CA GLN A 92 -10.74 -0.10 -6.27
C GLN A 92 -11.69 0.87 -5.58
N THR A 93 -12.84 0.36 -5.17
CA THR A 93 -13.80 1.16 -4.41
C THR A 93 -13.28 1.39 -3.00
N GLU A 94 -13.79 2.45 -2.37
CA GLU A 94 -13.47 2.72 -0.98
C GLU A 94 -13.91 1.55 -0.09
N GLU A 95 -15.06 0.97 -0.39
CA GLU A 95 -15.59 -0.15 0.39
C GLU A 95 -14.64 -1.35 0.37
N THR A 96 -14.13 -1.69 -0.81
CA THR A 96 -13.20 -2.81 -0.95
C THR A 96 -11.95 -2.60 -0.13
N LEU A 97 -11.36 -1.41 -0.25
CA LEU A 97 -10.12 -1.10 0.47
C LEU A 97 -10.35 -0.97 1.96
N ASN A 98 -11.47 -0.38 2.35
CA ASN A 98 -11.84 -0.25 3.75
C ASN A 98 -11.97 -1.61 4.41
N ARG A 99 -12.64 -2.54 3.72
CA ARG A 99 -12.82 -3.89 4.24
C ARG A 99 -11.49 -4.61 4.42
N ALA A 100 -10.61 -4.48 3.44
CA ALA A 100 -9.30 -5.12 3.51
C ALA A 100 -8.44 -4.53 4.63
N LEU A 101 -8.45 -3.21 4.78
CA LEU A 101 -7.72 -2.55 5.86
C LEU A 101 -8.24 -2.97 7.23
N LYS A 102 -9.54 -3.00 7.39
CA LYS A 102 -10.13 -3.39 8.67
C LYS A 102 -9.73 -4.79 9.09
N LYS A 103 -9.68 -5.71 8.15
CA LYS A 103 -9.27 -7.08 8.47
C LYS A 103 -7.86 -7.12 9.05
N LEU A 104 -6.95 -6.35 8.48
CA LEU A 104 -5.57 -6.33 8.95
C LEU A 104 -5.44 -5.63 10.30
N ILE A 105 -6.19 -4.56 10.49
CA ILE A 105 -6.11 -3.77 11.72
C ILE A 105 -6.76 -4.49 12.88
N ASP A 106 -7.96 -5.06 12.65
CA ASP A 106 -8.72 -5.68 13.72
C ASP A 106 -8.15 -7.01 14.16
N ARG A 107 -7.41 -7.70 13.28
CA ARG A 107 -6.89 -9.02 13.57
C ARG A 107 -5.44 -9.18 13.15
N PRO A 108 -4.56 -8.25 13.56
CA PRO A 108 -3.17 -8.32 13.11
C PRO A 108 -2.46 -9.57 13.63
N HIS A 109 -2.73 -9.96 14.87
CA HIS A 109 -2.10 -11.14 15.45
C HIS A 109 -2.62 -12.41 14.81
N LEU A 110 -3.86 -12.42 14.35
CA LEU A 110 -4.44 -13.57 13.69
C LEU A 110 -3.77 -13.80 12.33
N ALA A 111 -3.47 -12.73 11.61
CA ALA A 111 -2.77 -12.83 10.34
C ALA A 111 -1.40 -13.45 10.53
N GLN A 112 -0.69 -13.06 11.58
CA GLN A 112 0.61 -13.63 11.91
C GLN A 112 0.47 -15.08 12.34
N HIS A 113 -0.56 -15.36 13.10
CA HIS A 113 -0.81 -16.69 13.61
C HIS A 113 -0.99 -17.70 12.48
N TRP A 114 -1.58 -17.29 11.39
CA TRP A 114 -1.81 -18.18 10.26
C TRP A 114 -0.54 -18.74 9.68
N HIS A 115 0.58 -18.10 9.88
CA HIS A 115 1.85 -18.62 9.43
C HIS A 115 2.31 -19.80 10.24
N HIS A 116 1.72 -19.98 11.42
CA HIS A 116 2.06 -21.09 12.31
C HIS A 116 1.00 -22.16 12.31
N VAL A 117 -0.23 -21.78 12.13
CA VAL A 117 -1.36 -22.70 12.22
C VAL A 117 -1.26 -23.87 11.25
N PRO A 118 -0.84 -23.66 10.01
CA PRO A 118 -0.78 -24.80 9.07
C PRO A 118 0.09 -25.92 9.55
N LEU A 119 0.90 -25.69 10.53
CA LEU A 119 1.78 -26.70 11.05
C LEU A 119 1.07 -27.73 11.91
N SER A 120 -0.08 -27.38 12.35
CA SER A 120 -0.83 -28.27 13.23
C SER A 120 -1.84 -29.09 12.49
#